data_104bc2af08a78aaed64030a7fc375504
#
_entry.id   104bc2af08a78aaed64030a7fc375504
#
_cell.length_a   1.000
_cell.length_b   1.000
_cell.length_c   1.000
_cell.angle_alpha   90.00
_cell.angle_beta   90.00
_cell.angle_gamma   90.00
#
_symmetry.space_group_name_H-M   'P 1'
#
loop_
_entity.id
_entity.type
_entity.pdbx_description
1 polymer ?
#
loop_
_entity_poly.entity_id
_entity_poly.type
_entity_poly.pdbx_seq_one_letter_code
_entity_poly.pdbx_strand_id
1 'polypeptide(L)'
;MSFKSVKFPYLLFTAVIGIVLGVFLDKVFSEDNLRDSIRKFNDVLTFTEKYYVEEVDTQKLVESAINGMLNELDPHSVYIPPEQFTQVEESFRGDFEGIGIEFQIVNDTLTVVSAISGGPSEALGILSGDRIIKIDGTAVIGITNDDVRKKLRGKAGSEVKVSISRGGVSKLIEYTIVRDKIPLYSVDTHFMIDVNTGYVSVSRFSETTND
;
A
#
# COMPACT_ATOMS: atom_id res chain seq x y z
N MET A 1 -2.75 71.63 -31.53
CA MET A 1 -3.14 70.68 -30.52
C MET A 1 -1.90 70.22 -29.75
N SER A 2 -1.73 70.67 -28.47
CA SER A 2 -0.55 70.36 -27.66
C SER A 2 -0.78 69.03 -26.92
N PHE A 3 -0.11 67.98 -27.31
CA PHE A 3 -0.07 66.79 -26.54
C PHE A 3 0.73 67.03 -25.24
N LYS A 4 0.00 67.14 -24.09
CA LYS A 4 0.66 67.15 -22.77
C LYS A 4 1.38 65.81 -22.59
N SER A 5 2.70 65.85 -22.44
CA SER A 5 3.53 64.67 -22.15
C SER A 5 3.07 64.03 -20.85
N VAL A 6 2.47 62.86 -20.92
CA VAL A 6 2.20 62.04 -19.74
C VAL A 6 3.54 61.71 -19.13
N LYS A 7 3.74 62.11 -17.85
CA LYS A 7 5.02 61.87 -17.15
C LYS A 7 5.26 60.36 -17.01
N PHE A 8 6.41 59.91 -17.47
CA PHE A 8 6.85 58.50 -17.45
C PHE A 8 6.51 57.74 -16.17
N PRO A 9 6.58 58.30 -14.92
CA PRO A 9 6.22 57.57 -13.70
C PRO A 9 4.74 57.19 -13.61
N TYR A 10 3.84 57.94 -14.19
CA TYR A 10 2.39 57.59 -14.20
C TYR A 10 2.11 56.44 -15.15
N LEU A 11 2.83 56.33 -16.25
CA LEU A 11 2.69 55.26 -17.23
C LEU A 11 3.23 53.92 -16.63
N LEU A 12 4.33 54.00 -15.86
CA LEU A 12 4.88 52.85 -15.15
C LEU A 12 3.94 52.41 -14.05
N PHE A 13 3.36 53.32 -13.30
CA PHE A 13 2.42 53.00 -12.20
C PHE A 13 1.14 52.35 -12.72
N THR A 14 0.57 52.82 -13.81
CA THR A 14 -0.61 52.20 -14.43
C THR A 14 -0.31 50.82 -15.01
N ALA A 15 0.90 50.62 -15.57
CA ALA A 15 1.33 49.29 -16.05
C ALA A 15 1.48 48.26 -14.89
N VAL A 16 2.07 48.68 -13.77
CA VAL A 16 2.21 47.83 -12.58
C VAL A 16 0.83 47.46 -11.99
N ILE A 17 -0.08 48.43 -11.87
CA ILE A 17 -1.46 48.17 -11.43
C ILE A 17 -2.16 47.20 -12.39
N GLY A 18 -2.01 47.35 -13.69
CA GLY A 18 -2.59 46.45 -14.69
C GLY A 18 -2.08 45.01 -14.56
N ILE A 19 -0.77 44.82 -14.33
CA ILE A 19 -0.17 43.52 -14.10
C ILE A 19 -0.68 42.90 -12.80
N VAL A 20 -0.71 43.65 -11.71
CA VAL A 20 -1.20 43.16 -10.40
C VAL A 20 -2.68 42.77 -10.46
N LEU A 21 -3.51 43.60 -11.12
CA LEU A 21 -4.92 43.30 -11.35
C LEU A 21 -5.11 42.08 -12.26
N GLY A 22 -4.29 41.91 -13.31
CA GLY A 22 -4.32 40.75 -14.21
C GLY A 22 -4.01 39.45 -13.48
N VAL A 23 -2.94 39.42 -12.67
CA VAL A 23 -2.57 38.26 -11.85
C VAL A 23 -3.62 37.93 -10.76
N PHE A 24 -4.24 38.98 -10.20
CA PHE A 24 -5.28 38.79 -9.18
C PHE A 24 -6.59 38.22 -9.81
N LEU A 25 -6.98 38.72 -10.96
CA LEU A 25 -8.16 38.24 -11.69
C LEU A 25 -7.95 36.79 -12.18
N ASP A 26 -6.77 36.44 -12.68
CA ASP A 26 -6.47 35.06 -13.10
C ASP A 26 -6.63 34.07 -11.96
N LYS A 27 -6.16 34.40 -10.76
CA LYS A 27 -6.36 33.56 -9.54
C LYS A 27 -7.82 33.42 -9.16
N VAL A 28 -8.62 34.50 -9.21
CA VAL A 28 -10.04 34.47 -8.86
C VAL A 28 -10.84 33.62 -9.84
N PHE A 29 -10.60 33.75 -11.14
CA PHE A 29 -11.30 32.96 -12.17
C PHE A 29 -10.86 31.47 -12.17
N SER A 30 -9.64 31.16 -11.77
CA SER A 30 -9.17 29.78 -11.66
C SER A 30 -9.79 29.04 -10.43
N GLU A 31 -9.98 29.74 -9.30
CA GLU A 31 -10.64 29.19 -8.13
C GLU A 31 -12.14 28.87 -8.35
N ASP A 32 -12.84 29.68 -9.13
CA ASP A 32 -14.27 29.46 -9.41
C ASP A 32 -14.49 28.17 -10.21
N ASN A 33 -13.64 27.87 -11.19
CA ASN A 33 -13.69 26.62 -11.97
C ASN A 33 -13.50 25.36 -11.11
N LEU A 34 -12.58 25.40 -10.15
CA LEU A 34 -12.35 24.28 -9.25
C LEU A 34 -13.51 24.07 -8.28
N ARG A 35 -14.04 25.15 -7.71
CA ARG A 35 -15.19 25.10 -6.79
C ARG A 35 -16.44 24.53 -7.47
N ASP A 36 -16.71 24.96 -8.70
CA ASP A 36 -17.84 24.45 -9.47
C ASP A 36 -17.68 22.96 -9.83
N SER A 37 -16.45 22.54 -10.14
CA SER A 37 -16.13 21.13 -10.39
C SER A 37 -16.32 20.26 -9.13
N ILE A 38 -15.87 20.73 -7.98
CA ILE A 38 -16.07 20.05 -6.68
C ILE A 38 -17.56 19.99 -6.35
N ARG A 39 -18.32 21.07 -6.54
CA ARG A 39 -19.75 21.08 -6.34
C ARG A 39 -20.45 20.04 -7.20
N LYS A 40 -20.15 20.02 -8.49
CA LYS A 40 -20.70 19.05 -9.45
C LYS A 40 -20.40 17.61 -9.02
N PHE A 41 -19.18 17.31 -8.57
CA PHE A 41 -18.82 16.00 -8.04
C PHE A 41 -19.66 15.64 -6.81
N ASN A 42 -19.75 16.54 -5.84
CA ASN A 42 -20.55 16.33 -4.62
C ASN A 42 -22.04 16.13 -4.92
N ASP A 43 -22.60 16.89 -5.86
CA ASP A 43 -24.00 16.76 -6.28
C ASP A 43 -24.23 15.36 -6.87
N VAL A 44 -23.35 14.88 -7.78
CA VAL A 44 -23.47 13.55 -8.37
C VAL A 44 -23.38 12.46 -7.30
N LEU A 45 -22.40 12.55 -6.38
CA LEU A 45 -22.24 11.59 -5.30
C LEU A 45 -23.48 11.54 -4.40
N THR A 46 -23.99 12.71 -4.00
CA THR A 46 -25.20 12.83 -3.15
C THR A 46 -26.45 12.29 -3.86
N PHE A 47 -26.60 12.58 -5.15
CA PHE A 47 -27.71 12.04 -5.93
C PHE A 47 -27.63 10.51 -6.04
N THR A 48 -26.46 9.97 -6.26
CA THR A 48 -26.25 8.53 -6.34
C THR A 48 -26.56 7.86 -5.00
N GLU A 49 -26.01 8.35 -3.90
CA GLU A 49 -26.27 7.82 -2.55
C GLU A 49 -27.78 7.83 -2.21
N LYS A 50 -28.50 8.92 -2.58
CA LYS A 50 -29.88 9.12 -2.18
C LYS A 50 -30.92 8.46 -3.09
N TYR A 51 -30.64 8.34 -4.38
CA TYR A 51 -31.66 7.98 -5.38
C TYR A 51 -31.31 6.73 -6.21
N TYR A 52 -30.15 6.10 -5.98
CA TYR A 52 -29.85 4.83 -6.65
C TYR A 52 -30.80 3.73 -6.14
N VAL A 53 -31.11 2.78 -7.00
CA VAL A 53 -32.11 1.73 -6.74
C VAL A 53 -31.70 0.74 -5.65
N GLU A 54 -30.40 0.54 -5.49
CA GLU A 54 -29.80 -0.35 -4.50
C GLU A 54 -29.00 0.45 -3.48
N GLU A 55 -28.70 -0.16 -2.31
CA GLU A 55 -27.82 0.43 -1.32
C GLU A 55 -26.40 0.57 -1.88
N VAL A 56 -25.84 1.77 -1.75
CA VAL A 56 -24.57 2.14 -2.34
C VAL A 56 -23.50 2.28 -1.26
N ASP A 57 -22.37 1.63 -1.46
CA ASP A 57 -21.17 1.87 -0.66
C ASP A 57 -20.49 3.16 -1.11
N THR A 58 -20.78 4.24 -0.38
CA THR A 58 -20.26 5.59 -0.66
C THR A 58 -18.74 5.65 -0.61
N GLN A 59 -18.09 4.90 0.32
CA GLN A 59 -16.65 4.86 0.43
C GLN A 59 -16.03 4.25 -0.85
N LYS A 60 -16.56 3.14 -1.30
CA LYS A 60 -16.11 2.48 -2.54
C LYS A 60 -16.31 3.35 -3.77
N LEU A 61 -17.41 4.12 -3.84
CA LEU A 61 -17.62 5.08 -4.93
C LEU A 61 -16.57 6.19 -4.93
N VAL A 62 -16.25 6.75 -3.76
CA VAL A 62 -15.22 7.79 -3.62
C VAL A 62 -13.84 7.24 -4.02
N GLU A 63 -13.47 6.06 -3.56
CA GLU A 63 -12.19 5.42 -3.94
C GLU A 63 -12.13 5.14 -5.45
N SER A 64 -13.24 4.70 -6.05
CA SER A 64 -13.33 4.50 -7.51
C SER A 64 -13.17 5.82 -8.28
N ALA A 65 -13.71 6.92 -7.77
CA ALA A 65 -13.57 8.23 -8.36
C ALA A 65 -12.12 8.75 -8.25
N ILE A 66 -11.47 8.55 -7.09
CA ILE A 66 -10.06 8.89 -6.89
C ILE A 66 -9.19 8.11 -7.89
N ASN A 67 -9.38 6.80 -8.01
CA ASN A 67 -8.68 5.98 -8.98
C ASN A 67 -8.92 6.44 -10.42
N GLY A 68 -10.17 6.81 -10.76
CA GLY A 68 -10.51 7.38 -12.06
C GLY A 68 -9.75 8.66 -12.37
N MET A 69 -9.63 9.57 -11.41
CA MET A 69 -8.84 10.80 -11.57
C MET A 69 -7.34 10.51 -11.74
N LEU A 70 -6.79 9.59 -10.95
CA LEU A 70 -5.36 9.26 -11.01
C LEU A 70 -4.98 8.53 -12.30
N ASN A 71 -5.89 7.77 -12.90
CA ASN A 71 -5.69 7.10 -14.18
C ASN A 71 -5.52 8.07 -15.37
N GLU A 72 -5.94 9.34 -15.22
CA GLU A 72 -5.69 10.39 -16.20
C GLU A 72 -4.29 11.02 -16.07
N LEU A 73 -3.55 10.65 -15.02
CA LEU A 73 -2.18 11.11 -14.76
C LEU A 73 -1.15 10.09 -15.25
N ASP A 74 0.07 10.19 -14.75
CA ASP A 74 1.13 9.25 -15.06
C ASP A 74 0.97 7.90 -14.30
N PRO A 75 1.61 6.81 -14.77
CA PRO A 75 1.48 5.49 -14.14
C PRO A 75 2.03 5.38 -12.71
N HIS A 76 2.74 6.40 -12.21
CA HIS A 76 3.28 6.43 -10.85
C HIS A 76 2.30 7.06 -9.85
N SER A 77 1.21 7.66 -10.35
CA SER A 77 0.16 8.25 -9.53
C SER A 77 -0.83 7.19 -9.10
N VAL A 78 -0.69 6.66 -7.87
CA VAL A 78 -1.50 5.56 -7.34
C VAL A 78 -2.13 5.95 -6.00
N TYR A 79 -3.41 5.65 -5.83
CA TYR A 79 -4.08 5.73 -4.53
C TYR A 79 -3.86 4.44 -3.75
N ILE A 80 -3.37 4.58 -2.51
CA ILE A 80 -3.18 3.46 -1.59
C ILE A 80 -4.28 3.57 -0.53
N PRO A 81 -5.25 2.64 -0.49
CA PRO A 81 -6.28 2.62 0.55
C PRO A 81 -5.66 2.45 1.95
N PRO A 82 -6.32 2.97 3.01
CA PRO A 82 -5.82 2.87 4.38
C PRO A 82 -5.50 1.43 4.81
N GLU A 83 -6.28 0.46 4.35
CA GLU A 83 -6.10 -0.95 4.67
C GLU A 83 -4.79 -1.53 4.09
N GLN A 84 -4.31 -0.96 2.98
CA GLN A 84 -3.08 -1.39 2.31
C GLN A 84 -1.87 -0.56 2.73
N PHE A 85 -2.09 0.60 3.37
CA PHE A 85 -1.02 1.53 3.72
C PHE A 85 0.07 0.88 4.58
N THR A 86 -0.33 0.11 5.61
CA THR A 86 0.60 -0.60 6.48
C THR A 86 1.49 -1.58 5.72
N GLN A 87 0.93 -2.30 4.72
CA GLN A 87 1.72 -3.25 3.92
C GLN A 87 2.74 -2.55 3.02
N VAL A 88 2.35 -1.40 2.47
CA VAL A 88 3.27 -0.58 1.66
C VAL A 88 4.38 0.00 2.54
N GLU A 89 4.04 0.53 3.71
CA GLU A 89 5.00 1.04 4.68
C GLU A 89 5.99 -0.04 5.15
N GLU A 90 5.51 -1.25 5.49
CA GLU A 90 6.34 -2.40 5.82
C GLU A 90 7.29 -2.77 4.67
N SER A 91 6.80 -2.75 3.44
CA SER A 91 7.61 -3.06 2.25
C SER A 91 8.73 -2.03 2.04
N PHE A 92 8.47 -0.75 2.27
CA PHE A 92 9.49 0.30 2.21
C PHE A 92 10.48 0.22 3.38
N ARG A 93 10.01 -0.04 4.58
CA ARG A 93 10.86 -0.22 5.77
C ARG A 93 11.75 -1.47 5.65
N GLY A 94 11.32 -2.47 4.89
CA GLY A 94 12.06 -3.72 4.68
C GLY A 94 11.87 -4.74 5.80
N ASP A 95 10.78 -4.64 6.57
CA ASP A 95 10.40 -5.62 7.59
C ASP A 95 8.89 -5.63 7.84
N PHE A 96 8.38 -6.73 8.42
CA PHE A 96 7.02 -6.81 8.94
C PHE A 96 6.98 -7.64 10.23
N GLU A 97 5.93 -7.47 11.03
CA GLU A 97 5.76 -8.23 12.27
C GLU A 97 4.82 -9.42 12.07
N GLY A 98 5.28 -10.64 12.45
CA GLY A 98 4.51 -11.85 12.27
C GLY A 98 5.26 -13.13 12.61
N ILE A 99 4.83 -14.26 12.05
CA ILE A 99 5.44 -15.57 12.30
C ILE A 99 6.56 -15.97 11.32
N GLY A 100 6.76 -15.22 10.24
CA GLY A 100 7.84 -15.47 9.27
C GLY A 100 7.65 -16.71 8.42
N ILE A 101 6.54 -16.80 7.67
CA ILE A 101 6.32 -17.83 6.65
C ILE A 101 5.89 -17.21 5.33
N GLU A 102 6.28 -17.86 4.24
CA GLU A 102 5.62 -17.75 2.94
C GLU A 102 4.56 -18.83 2.85
N PHE A 103 3.40 -18.51 2.35
CA PHE A 103 2.29 -19.44 2.27
C PHE A 103 1.50 -19.29 0.97
N GLN A 104 0.77 -20.33 0.64
CA GLN A 104 -0.27 -20.31 -0.40
C GLN A 104 -1.47 -21.13 0.04
N ILE A 105 -2.64 -20.83 -0.52
CA ILE A 105 -3.85 -21.63 -0.30
C ILE A 105 -3.93 -22.67 -1.42
N VAL A 106 -3.80 -23.94 -1.05
CA VAL A 106 -3.87 -25.09 -1.97
C VAL A 106 -5.05 -25.97 -1.58
N ASN A 107 -6.02 -26.15 -2.47
CA ASN A 107 -7.25 -26.90 -2.20
C ASN A 107 -7.88 -26.47 -0.86
N ASP A 108 -8.18 -25.17 -0.73
CA ASP A 108 -8.78 -24.51 0.43
C ASP A 108 -7.96 -24.64 1.73
N THR A 109 -6.72 -25.10 1.65
CA THR A 109 -5.88 -25.35 2.83
C THR A 109 -4.66 -24.43 2.82
N LEU A 110 -4.43 -23.73 3.93
CA LEU A 110 -3.26 -22.89 4.16
C LEU A 110 -1.99 -23.77 4.22
N THR A 111 -1.16 -23.69 3.20
CA THR A 111 0.06 -24.50 3.06
C THR A 111 1.30 -23.63 3.12
N VAL A 112 2.26 -24.00 3.95
CA VAL A 112 3.57 -23.33 4.06
C VAL A 112 4.40 -23.62 2.82
N VAL A 113 4.83 -22.60 2.12
CA VAL A 113 5.79 -22.70 1.01
C VAL A 113 7.21 -22.75 1.55
N SER A 114 7.54 -21.82 2.45
CA SER A 114 8.83 -21.76 3.14
C SER A 114 8.71 -21.01 4.47
N ALA A 115 9.55 -21.36 5.45
CA ALA A 115 9.81 -20.50 6.60
C ALA A 115 10.86 -19.46 6.18
N ILE A 116 10.66 -18.19 6.59
CA ILE A 116 11.60 -17.12 6.29
C ILE A 116 12.82 -17.26 7.20
N SER A 117 14.00 -17.18 6.59
CA SER A 117 15.27 -17.38 7.31
C SER A 117 15.46 -16.31 8.40
N GLY A 118 15.87 -16.76 9.59
CA GLY A 118 15.98 -15.93 10.78
C GLY A 118 14.66 -15.65 11.48
N GLY A 119 13.52 -16.15 10.94
CA GLY A 119 12.21 -15.96 11.54
C GLY A 119 11.84 -17.00 12.60
N PRO A 120 10.82 -16.73 13.45
CA PRO A 120 10.41 -17.61 14.54
C PRO A 120 9.87 -18.96 14.05
N SER A 121 9.26 -19.04 12.89
CA SER A 121 8.77 -20.30 12.31
C SER A 121 9.90 -21.24 11.91
N GLU A 122 11.00 -20.72 11.36
CA GLU A 122 12.19 -21.51 11.05
C GLU A 122 12.80 -22.07 12.33
N ALA A 123 12.95 -21.24 13.37
CA ALA A 123 13.51 -21.63 14.64
C ALA A 123 12.71 -22.76 15.32
N LEU A 124 11.40 -22.84 15.11
CA LEU A 124 10.52 -23.89 15.62
C LEU A 124 10.46 -25.12 14.72
N GLY A 125 11.11 -25.12 13.55
CA GLY A 125 11.14 -26.26 12.64
C GLY A 125 9.85 -26.43 11.83
N ILE A 126 9.17 -25.36 11.49
CA ILE A 126 8.08 -25.36 10.49
C ILE A 126 8.70 -25.57 9.11
N LEU A 127 8.16 -26.51 8.35
CA LEU A 127 8.73 -26.99 7.09
C LEU A 127 7.85 -26.62 5.89
N SER A 128 8.47 -26.57 4.73
CA SER A 128 7.75 -26.52 3.45
C SER A 128 6.81 -27.74 3.32
N GLY A 129 5.59 -27.50 2.86
CA GLY A 129 4.53 -28.49 2.74
C GLY A 129 3.71 -28.73 4.00
N ASP A 130 4.03 -28.07 5.12
CA ASP A 130 3.18 -28.09 6.32
C ASP A 130 1.84 -27.41 6.01
N ARG A 131 0.75 -28.02 6.48
CA ARG A 131 -0.61 -27.49 6.30
C ARG A 131 -1.11 -26.96 7.63
N ILE A 132 -1.37 -25.67 7.73
CA ILE A 132 -1.95 -25.06 8.92
C ILE A 132 -3.45 -25.31 8.90
N ILE A 133 -3.94 -26.08 9.85
CA ILE A 133 -5.35 -26.50 9.97
C ILE A 133 -6.12 -25.61 10.92
N LYS A 134 -5.45 -25.14 11.98
CA LYS A 134 -6.05 -24.23 12.98
C LYS A 134 -5.10 -23.11 13.32
N ILE A 135 -5.66 -21.94 13.62
CA ILE A 135 -4.98 -20.79 14.21
C ILE A 135 -5.79 -20.40 15.46
N ASP A 136 -5.14 -20.31 16.61
CA ASP A 136 -5.76 -20.03 17.92
C ASP A 136 -7.01 -20.89 18.17
N GLY A 137 -6.92 -22.19 17.86
CA GLY A 137 -8.00 -23.15 18.03
C GLY A 137 -9.10 -23.11 16.98
N THR A 138 -9.14 -22.09 16.13
CA THR A 138 -10.14 -21.92 15.06
C THR A 138 -9.67 -22.59 13.78
N ALA A 139 -10.52 -23.43 13.15
CA ALA A 139 -10.22 -24.03 11.83
C ALA A 139 -10.09 -22.96 10.77
N VAL A 140 -9.10 -23.11 9.86
CA VAL A 140 -8.77 -22.16 8.81
C VAL A 140 -8.84 -22.76 7.40
N ILE A 141 -9.69 -23.76 7.21
CA ILE A 141 -9.98 -24.32 5.89
C ILE A 141 -10.91 -23.34 5.14
N GLY A 142 -10.61 -23.02 3.90
CA GLY A 142 -11.37 -22.05 3.09
C GLY A 142 -11.10 -20.58 3.45
N ILE A 143 -10.06 -20.31 4.23
CA ILE A 143 -9.67 -18.96 4.65
C ILE A 143 -9.11 -18.15 3.47
N THR A 144 -9.34 -16.82 3.44
CA THR A 144 -8.76 -15.94 2.45
C THR A 144 -7.31 -15.54 2.81
N ASN A 145 -6.53 -15.11 1.80
CA ASN A 145 -5.16 -14.63 2.03
C ASN A 145 -5.10 -13.46 3.02
N ASP A 146 -6.07 -12.56 2.97
CA ASP A 146 -6.13 -11.40 3.86
C ASP A 146 -6.45 -11.81 5.31
N ASP A 147 -7.36 -12.77 5.49
CA ASP A 147 -7.66 -13.28 6.83
C ASP A 147 -6.50 -14.09 7.43
N VAL A 148 -5.74 -14.82 6.59
CA VAL A 148 -4.49 -15.47 7.03
C VAL A 148 -3.50 -14.41 7.54
N ARG A 149 -3.27 -13.35 6.76
CA ARG A 149 -2.36 -12.27 7.18
C ARG A 149 -2.83 -11.64 8.48
N LYS A 150 -4.11 -11.28 8.61
CA LYS A 150 -4.68 -10.71 9.84
C LYS A 150 -4.50 -11.59 11.06
N LYS A 151 -4.54 -12.92 10.91
CA LYS A 151 -4.39 -13.87 12.02
C LYS A 151 -2.93 -14.15 12.38
N LEU A 152 -2.04 -14.28 11.38
CA LEU A 152 -0.64 -14.66 11.60
C LEU A 152 0.28 -13.45 11.86
N ARG A 153 -0.05 -12.28 11.34
CA ARG A 153 0.62 -11.03 11.69
C ARG A 153 0.17 -10.54 13.07
N GLY A 154 0.91 -9.59 13.60
CA GLY A 154 0.61 -8.94 14.87
C GLY A 154 1.87 -8.52 15.58
N LYS A 155 1.72 -7.74 16.65
CA LYS A 155 2.82 -7.11 17.37
C LYS A 155 3.90 -8.11 17.78
N ALA A 156 5.17 -7.76 17.53
CA ALA A 156 6.31 -8.52 18.00
C ALA A 156 6.23 -8.79 19.52
N GLY A 157 6.57 -10.01 19.94
CA GLY A 157 6.42 -10.49 21.30
C GLY A 157 5.04 -11.07 21.65
N SER A 158 4.02 -10.93 20.79
CA SER A 158 2.73 -11.58 20.99
C SER A 158 2.75 -13.04 20.48
N GLU A 159 1.95 -13.90 21.09
CA GLU A 159 1.88 -15.32 20.73
C GLU A 159 0.75 -15.60 19.75
N VAL A 160 0.92 -16.65 18.94
CA VAL A 160 -0.13 -17.28 18.15
C VAL A 160 0.07 -18.80 18.19
N LYS A 161 -1.03 -19.55 18.30
CA LYS A 161 -1.01 -21.01 18.30
C LYS A 161 -1.45 -21.55 16.96
N VAL A 162 -0.67 -22.44 16.36
CA VAL A 162 -1.01 -23.06 15.09
C VAL A 162 -1.00 -24.58 15.24
N SER A 163 -2.00 -25.24 14.65
CA SER A 163 -2.08 -26.70 14.56
C SER A 163 -1.76 -27.09 13.11
N ILE A 164 -0.71 -27.86 12.92
CA ILE A 164 -0.15 -28.23 11.62
C ILE A 164 -0.36 -29.70 11.34
N SER A 165 -0.79 -30.00 10.10
CA SER A 165 -0.76 -31.36 9.52
C SER A 165 0.49 -31.49 8.66
N ARG A 166 1.35 -32.45 8.98
CA ARG A 166 2.59 -32.75 8.25
C ARG A 166 2.54 -34.13 7.64
N GLY A 167 3.00 -34.27 6.40
CA GLY A 167 3.09 -35.56 5.73
C GLY A 167 3.88 -36.58 6.54
N GLY A 168 3.36 -37.81 6.68
CA GLY A 168 4.00 -38.86 7.46
C GLY A 168 3.72 -38.82 9.00
N VAL A 169 3.02 -37.77 9.48
CA VAL A 169 2.65 -37.63 10.90
C VAL A 169 1.13 -37.71 11.03
N SER A 170 0.63 -38.70 11.79
CA SER A 170 -0.81 -38.96 11.94
C SER A 170 -1.54 -37.98 12.86
N LYS A 171 -0.82 -37.28 13.72
CA LYS A 171 -1.39 -36.30 14.67
C LYS A 171 -1.03 -34.88 14.24
N LEU A 172 -1.89 -33.94 14.58
CA LEU A 172 -1.58 -32.54 14.46
C LEU A 172 -0.41 -32.16 15.36
N ILE A 173 0.49 -31.35 14.84
CA ILE A 173 1.62 -30.79 15.59
C ILE A 173 1.20 -29.39 16.03
N GLU A 174 1.29 -29.12 17.32
CA GLU A 174 0.94 -27.84 17.92
C GLU A 174 2.20 -27.02 18.12
N TYR A 175 2.18 -25.78 17.59
CA TYR A 175 3.23 -24.79 17.82
C TYR A 175 2.64 -23.54 18.48
N THR A 176 3.31 -23.02 19.49
CA THR A 176 3.10 -21.68 20.00
C THR A 176 4.25 -20.83 19.48
N ILE A 177 3.92 -19.90 18.60
CA ILE A 177 4.89 -19.05 17.91
C ILE A 177 4.84 -17.66 18.51
N VAL A 178 5.95 -17.15 18.97
CA VAL A 178 6.10 -15.76 19.39
C VAL A 178 6.38 -14.94 18.11
N ARG A 179 5.50 -14.00 17.79
CA ARG A 179 5.69 -13.12 16.61
C ARG A 179 6.92 -12.26 16.79
N ASP A 180 7.61 -12.03 15.71
CA ASP A 180 8.83 -11.22 15.71
C ASP A 180 8.90 -10.35 14.46
N LYS A 181 9.91 -9.49 14.41
CA LYS A 181 10.27 -8.68 13.27
C LYS A 181 10.91 -9.57 12.20
N ILE A 182 10.28 -9.66 11.05
CA ILE A 182 10.69 -10.52 9.95
C ILE A 182 11.34 -9.65 8.87
N PRO A 183 12.63 -9.83 8.56
CA PRO A 183 13.28 -9.06 7.53
C PRO A 183 12.75 -9.41 6.14
N LEU A 184 12.55 -8.37 5.31
CA LEU A 184 12.24 -8.49 3.90
C LEU A 184 13.50 -8.15 3.12
N TYR A 185 14.27 -9.16 2.74
CA TYR A 185 15.49 -8.92 1.98
C TYR A 185 15.16 -8.32 0.61
N SER A 186 15.89 -7.29 0.25
CA SER A 186 15.75 -6.58 -1.03
C SER A 186 16.77 -7.10 -2.07
N VAL A 187 17.88 -7.67 -1.60
CA VAL A 187 18.92 -8.30 -2.41
C VAL A 187 18.84 -9.80 -2.22
N ASP A 188 18.39 -10.53 -3.25
CA ASP A 188 18.21 -11.99 -3.18
C ASP A 188 19.54 -12.73 -3.30
N THR A 189 20.44 -12.21 -4.14
CA THR A 189 21.76 -12.83 -4.36
C THR A 189 22.76 -11.83 -4.91
N HIS A 190 24.02 -12.05 -4.58
CA HIS A 190 25.14 -11.30 -5.12
C HIS A 190 26.37 -12.19 -5.21
N PHE A 191 27.11 -12.12 -6.31
CA PHE A 191 28.37 -12.87 -6.49
C PHE A 191 29.22 -12.27 -7.62
N MET A 192 30.50 -12.60 -7.61
CA MET A 192 31.39 -12.24 -8.72
C MET A 192 31.31 -13.31 -9.80
N ILE A 193 30.99 -12.91 -11.04
CA ILE A 193 31.01 -13.80 -12.21
C ILE A 193 32.46 -14.09 -12.62
N ASP A 194 33.29 -13.03 -12.59
CA ASP A 194 34.74 -13.08 -12.82
C ASP A 194 35.41 -11.97 -11.97
N VAL A 195 36.72 -11.78 -12.17
CA VAL A 195 37.53 -10.83 -11.36
C VAL A 195 37.12 -9.37 -11.50
N ASN A 196 36.34 -9.02 -12.52
CA ASN A 196 35.96 -7.65 -12.82
C ASN A 196 34.45 -7.43 -12.89
N THR A 197 33.65 -8.51 -12.91
CA THR A 197 32.21 -8.46 -13.15
C THR A 197 31.45 -9.03 -11.96
N GLY A 198 30.62 -8.20 -11.28
CA GLY A 198 29.72 -8.62 -10.22
C GLY A 198 28.28 -8.78 -10.74
N TYR A 199 27.55 -9.71 -10.15
CA TYR A 199 26.11 -9.87 -10.33
C TYR A 199 25.40 -9.56 -9.02
N VAL A 200 24.34 -8.77 -9.10
CA VAL A 200 23.44 -8.47 -7.97
C VAL A 200 22.00 -8.60 -8.46
N SER A 201 21.19 -9.38 -7.74
CA SER A 201 19.75 -9.49 -7.98
C SER A 201 19.01 -8.71 -6.90
N VAL A 202 18.34 -7.64 -7.32
CA VAL A 202 17.52 -6.80 -6.44
C VAL A 202 16.05 -7.06 -6.79
N SER A 203 15.28 -7.62 -5.84
CA SER A 203 13.87 -7.95 -6.03
C SER A 203 12.93 -6.79 -5.65
N ARG A 204 13.40 -5.89 -4.81
CA ARG A 204 12.67 -4.69 -4.36
C ARG A 204 13.64 -3.61 -3.89
N PHE A 205 13.13 -2.39 -3.74
CA PHE A 205 13.86 -1.31 -3.09
C PHE A 205 13.20 -1.00 -1.76
N SER A 206 13.97 -0.99 -0.69
CA SER A 206 13.57 -0.67 0.68
C SER A 206 14.62 0.21 1.35
N GLU A 207 14.34 0.73 2.54
CA GLU A 207 15.30 1.51 3.33
C GLU A 207 16.58 0.72 3.62
N THR A 208 16.47 -0.62 3.69
CA THR A 208 17.59 -1.54 3.97
C THR A 208 18.33 -2.00 2.72
N THR A 209 18.03 -1.51 1.53
CA THR A 209 18.70 -1.95 0.28
C THR A 209 20.16 -1.51 0.20
N ASN A 210 20.55 -0.48 0.95
CA ASN A 210 21.93 0.04 0.98
C ASN A 210 22.80 -0.58 2.10
N ASP A 211 22.22 -1.36 2.98
CA ASP A 211 22.91 -1.98 4.13
C ASP A 211 23.55 -3.33 3.72
#